data_86d0b2d7e948896e3623afaafdc7d0e9
#
_entry.id   86d0b2d7e948896e3623afaafdc7d0e9
#
_cell.length_a   1.000
_cell.length_b   1.000
_cell.length_c   1.000
_cell.angle_alpha   90.00
_cell.angle_beta   90.00
_cell.angle_gamma   90.00
#
_symmetry.space_group_name_H-M   'P 1'
#
loop_
_entity.id
_entity.type
_entity.pdbx_description
1 polymer ?
#
loop_
_entity_poly.entity_id
_entity_poly.type
_entity_poly.pdbx_seq_one_letter_code
_entity_poly.pdbx_strand_id
1 'polypeptide(L)'
;MLAQLRSRVRSEFTRWVARRLPAVQCLQLRQRHIFIVPTATGVAFAGAVLLMLLVAINYQNSLAYGLSFLLAALALLSVFHTWRNLAGLHISAAGTAPCFVGEQGVYRLRLHSDTQQRHAIGLGLDAQHLIWVDVPAAGEQVVELAQQGLQRGWQPTPRLRIETRFPFGLFVAWSQISIDQSILVYPQPSNDSLAMIHSATQDHTASQQTSTQVGVDDFQGLTAWQAGDSLRRVHWKAWSKGQGLLIKQFSQQQGQEQRLDFNQLTGGVERRLSMLCAQVLHIAATGQPYTLSLPNQSPLGPAAGAEHRQRCLRALALYGAPV
;
A
#
# COMPACT_ATOMS: atom_id res chain seq x y z
N MET A 1 -10.17 -4.50 37.14
CA MET A 1 -9.30 -3.43 37.68
C MET A 1 -7.86 -3.53 37.18
N LEU A 2 -7.18 -4.68 37.29
CA LEU A 2 -5.79 -4.88 36.84
C LEU A 2 -5.61 -4.70 35.31
N ALA A 3 -6.58 -5.09 34.49
CA ALA A 3 -6.51 -4.93 33.02
C ALA A 3 -6.60 -3.47 32.58
N GLN A 4 -7.40 -2.65 33.27
CA GLN A 4 -7.53 -1.21 32.99
C GLN A 4 -6.29 -0.42 33.45
N LEU A 5 -5.65 -0.83 34.57
CA LEU A 5 -4.38 -0.26 34.99
C LEU A 5 -3.26 -0.58 33.98
N ARG A 6 -3.20 -1.83 33.50
CA ARG A 6 -2.23 -2.22 32.45
C ARG A 6 -2.42 -1.44 31.15
N SER A 7 -3.67 -1.18 30.74
CA SER A 7 -3.94 -0.40 29.53
C SER A 7 -3.55 1.08 29.67
N ARG A 8 -3.83 1.69 30.83
CA ARG A 8 -3.42 3.09 31.12
C ARG A 8 -1.91 3.26 31.20
N VAL A 9 -1.22 2.39 31.91
CA VAL A 9 0.25 2.42 31.99
C VAL A 9 0.86 2.23 30.59
N ARG A 10 0.28 1.34 29.78
CA ARG A 10 0.73 1.11 28.41
C ARG A 10 0.50 2.31 27.51
N SER A 11 -0.62 3.03 27.66
CA SER A 11 -0.92 4.24 26.86
C SER A 11 -0.05 5.45 27.25
N GLU A 12 0.21 5.63 28.54
CA GLU A 12 1.11 6.69 29.02
C GLU A 12 2.56 6.43 28.59
N PHE A 13 3.00 5.17 28.70
CA PHE A 13 4.33 4.77 28.26
C PHE A 13 4.51 4.94 26.74
N THR A 14 3.50 4.57 25.93
CA THR A 14 3.52 4.81 24.50
C THR A 14 3.55 6.30 24.13
N ARG A 15 2.84 7.15 24.88
CA ARG A 15 2.89 8.61 24.69
C ARG A 15 4.25 9.21 25.08
N TRP A 16 4.87 8.69 26.14
CA TRP A 16 6.20 9.15 26.57
C TRP A 16 7.28 8.77 25.56
N VAL A 17 7.27 7.53 25.06
CA VAL A 17 8.18 7.08 23.98
C VAL A 17 7.93 7.89 22.71
N ALA A 18 6.67 8.29 22.45
CA ALA A 18 6.25 9.09 21.33
C ALA A 18 6.96 10.43 21.20
N ARG A 19 7.19 11.10 22.30
CA ARG A 19 7.81 12.44 22.33
C ARG A 19 9.32 12.40 22.08
N ARG A 20 9.95 11.23 22.15
CA ARG A 20 11.41 11.08 22.02
C ARG A 20 11.90 10.57 20.66
N LEU A 21 10.99 10.10 19.80
CA LEU A 21 11.35 9.53 18.51
C LEU A 21 10.59 10.26 17.40
N PRO A 22 11.18 11.30 16.77
CA PRO A 22 10.61 11.93 15.59
C PRO A 22 10.56 10.92 14.43
N ALA A 23 9.60 11.12 13.51
CA ALA A 23 9.55 10.35 12.27
C ALA A 23 10.77 10.72 11.41
N VAL A 24 11.53 9.71 10.97
CA VAL A 24 12.76 9.88 10.19
C VAL A 24 12.73 8.90 9.02
N GLN A 25 13.22 9.31 7.85
CA GLN A 25 13.26 8.44 6.66
C GLN A 25 14.23 7.26 6.80
N CYS A 26 15.29 7.45 7.58
CA CYS A 26 16.26 6.41 7.91
C CYS A 26 16.62 6.48 9.38
N LEU A 27 16.45 5.41 10.10
CA LEU A 27 16.73 5.29 11.52
C LEU A 27 17.76 4.21 11.78
N GLN A 28 18.84 4.56 12.46
CA GLN A 28 19.74 3.59 13.07
C GLN A 28 19.36 3.32 14.52
N LEU A 29 19.09 2.08 14.86
CA LEU A 29 18.76 1.69 16.23
C LEU A 29 19.98 1.82 17.13
N ARG A 30 19.97 2.86 17.97
CA ARG A 30 21.01 3.10 18.98
C ARG A 30 20.58 2.55 20.33
N GLN A 31 21.52 2.36 21.23
CA GLN A 31 21.30 1.83 22.59
C GLN A 31 20.15 2.54 23.34
N ARG A 32 19.96 3.82 23.14
CA ARG A 32 18.91 4.64 23.82
C ARG A 32 17.48 4.26 23.42
N HIS A 33 17.32 3.56 22.32
CA HIS A 33 16.01 3.19 21.76
C HIS A 33 15.61 1.75 22.06
N ILE A 34 16.52 0.95 22.63
CA ILE A 34 16.32 -0.48 22.85
C ILE A 34 15.99 -0.73 24.31
N PHE A 35 14.84 -1.34 24.52
CA PHE A 35 14.39 -1.79 25.85
C PHE A 35 14.54 -3.30 25.92
N ILE A 36 15.09 -3.79 27.04
CA ILE A 36 15.28 -5.22 27.28
C ILE A 36 14.47 -5.60 28.50
N VAL A 37 13.69 -6.66 28.35
CA VAL A 37 12.82 -7.20 29.42
C VAL A 37 12.96 -8.71 29.45
N PRO A 38 13.05 -9.35 30.63
CA PRO A 38 13.01 -10.79 30.71
C PRO A 38 11.65 -11.34 30.25
N THR A 39 11.66 -12.45 29.55
CA THR A 39 10.45 -13.19 29.17
C THR A 39 9.96 -14.04 30.35
N ALA A 40 8.77 -14.63 30.24
CA ALA A 40 8.29 -15.59 31.27
C ALA A 40 9.26 -16.77 31.43
N THR A 41 9.82 -17.27 30.31
CA THR A 41 10.87 -18.29 30.30
C THR A 41 12.16 -17.82 30.95
N GLY A 42 12.55 -16.56 30.75
CA GLY A 42 13.70 -15.94 31.39
C GLY A 42 13.55 -15.82 32.89
N VAL A 43 12.37 -15.42 33.37
CA VAL A 43 12.06 -15.36 34.81
C VAL A 43 12.07 -16.76 35.43
N ALA A 44 11.45 -17.76 34.78
CA ALA A 44 11.47 -19.15 35.25
C ALA A 44 12.91 -19.69 35.29
N PHE A 45 13.72 -19.41 34.29
CA PHE A 45 15.14 -19.79 34.24
C PHE A 45 15.93 -19.15 35.39
N ALA A 46 15.74 -17.85 35.64
CA ALA A 46 16.39 -17.17 36.77
C ALA A 46 15.98 -17.76 38.10
N GLY A 47 14.69 -18.11 38.25
CA GLY A 47 14.20 -18.83 39.45
C GLY A 47 14.85 -20.20 39.63
N ALA A 48 15.00 -20.97 38.57
CA ALA A 48 15.67 -22.28 38.61
C ALA A 48 17.16 -22.15 38.97
N VAL A 49 17.87 -21.18 38.42
CA VAL A 49 19.27 -20.89 38.77
C VAL A 49 19.39 -20.48 40.24
N LEU A 50 18.47 -19.66 40.75
CA LEU A 50 18.45 -19.24 42.13
C LEU A 50 18.21 -20.44 43.06
N LEU A 51 17.24 -21.30 42.77
CA LEU A 51 16.99 -22.52 43.53
C LEU A 51 18.20 -23.44 43.53
N MET A 52 18.82 -23.65 42.38
CA MET A 52 20.05 -24.44 42.29
C MET A 52 21.19 -23.86 43.13
N LEU A 53 21.33 -22.53 43.13
CA LEU A 53 22.32 -21.86 43.98
C LEU A 53 22.03 -22.05 45.47
N LEU A 54 20.75 -21.97 45.89
CA LEU A 54 20.36 -22.24 47.29
C LEU A 54 20.66 -23.65 47.70
N VAL A 55 20.40 -24.65 46.83
CA VAL A 55 20.76 -26.04 47.04
C VAL A 55 22.27 -26.21 47.17
N ALA A 56 23.04 -25.54 46.27
CA ALA A 56 24.51 -25.56 46.30
C ALA A 56 25.06 -25.04 47.64
N ILE A 57 24.46 -23.94 48.15
CA ILE A 57 24.83 -23.37 49.47
C ILE A 57 24.51 -24.32 50.60
N ASN A 58 23.32 -24.91 50.59
CA ASN A 58 22.87 -25.79 51.69
C ASN A 58 23.71 -27.07 51.77
N TYR A 59 23.99 -27.69 50.62
CA TYR A 59 24.76 -28.95 50.56
C TYR A 59 26.25 -28.78 50.38
N GLN A 60 26.75 -27.56 50.32
CA GLN A 60 28.15 -27.18 50.09
C GLN A 60 28.78 -27.94 48.88
N ASN A 61 27.98 -28.16 47.85
CA ASN A 61 28.37 -28.93 46.69
C ASN A 61 29.04 -28.05 45.63
N SER A 62 30.34 -28.25 45.39
CA SER A 62 31.12 -27.46 44.47
C SER A 62 30.68 -27.58 43.01
N LEU A 63 30.16 -28.75 42.60
CA LEU A 63 29.64 -28.94 41.24
C LEU A 63 28.35 -28.15 41.01
N ALA A 64 27.47 -28.11 42.04
CA ALA A 64 26.24 -27.33 41.97
C ALA A 64 26.52 -25.83 41.89
N TYR A 65 27.52 -25.31 42.62
CA TYR A 65 28.00 -23.95 42.48
C TYR A 65 28.52 -23.68 41.07
N GLY A 66 29.40 -24.52 40.54
CA GLY A 66 29.93 -24.38 39.21
C GLY A 66 28.85 -24.31 38.15
N LEU A 67 27.85 -25.20 38.22
CA LEU A 67 26.74 -25.22 37.28
C LEU A 67 25.85 -23.99 37.42
N SER A 68 25.56 -23.53 38.65
CA SER A 68 24.76 -22.33 38.90
C SER A 68 25.44 -21.08 38.31
N PHE A 69 26.73 -20.92 38.51
CA PHE A 69 27.49 -19.80 37.95
C PHE A 69 27.60 -19.89 36.44
N LEU A 70 27.75 -21.08 35.87
CA LEU A 70 27.75 -21.27 34.40
C LEU A 70 26.41 -20.83 33.78
N LEU A 71 25.29 -21.25 34.36
CA LEU A 71 23.94 -20.88 33.92
C LEU A 71 23.69 -19.36 34.08
N ALA A 72 24.14 -18.77 35.19
CA ALA A 72 24.09 -17.31 35.37
C ALA A 72 24.90 -16.54 34.33
N ALA A 73 26.13 -17.02 34.04
CA ALA A 73 26.98 -16.44 32.98
C ALA A 73 26.31 -16.55 31.61
N LEU A 74 25.67 -17.67 31.30
CA LEU A 74 24.89 -17.89 30.07
C LEU A 74 23.72 -16.90 29.97
N ALA A 75 23.02 -16.64 31.06
CA ALA A 75 21.95 -15.63 31.10
C ALA A 75 22.49 -14.23 30.79
N LEU A 76 23.59 -13.82 31.41
CA LEU A 76 24.22 -12.52 31.17
C LEU A 76 24.67 -12.39 29.69
N LEU A 77 25.31 -13.43 29.17
CA LEU A 77 25.71 -13.49 27.77
C LEU A 77 24.52 -13.39 26.83
N SER A 78 23.39 -14.01 27.19
CA SER A 78 22.13 -13.91 26.46
C SER A 78 21.62 -12.47 26.37
N VAL A 79 21.63 -11.71 27.49
CA VAL A 79 21.25 -10.30 27.50
C VAL A 79 22.09 -9.51 26.49
N PHE A 80 23.42 -9.71 26.54
CA PHE A 80 24.35 -9.01 25.64
C PHE A 80 24.10 -9.34 24.16
N HIS A 81 23.91 -10.63 23.84
CA HIS A 81 23.61 -11.03 22.45
C HIS A 81 22.25 -10.55 21.98
N THR A 82 21.21 -10.57 22.83
CA THR A 82 19.88 -10.06 22.50
C THR A 82 19.93 -8.56 22.20
N TRP A 83 20.65 -7.78 23.00
CA TRP A 83 20.86 -6.36 22.74
C TRP A 83 21.63 -6.14 21.45
N ARG A 84 22.78 -6.83 21.28
CA ARG A 84 23.66 -6.69 20.13
C ARG A 84 22.96 -7.06 18.81
N ASN A 85 22.02 -7.99 18.85
CA ASN A 85 21.27 -8.42 17.69
C ASN A 85 20.38 -7.29 17.13
N LEU A 86 19.90 -6.36 17.96
CA LEU A 86 19.08 -5.23 17.55
C LEU A 86 19.86 -3.93 17.38
N ALA A 87 20.94 -3.76 18.17
CA ALA A 87 21.74 -2.54 18.14
C ALA A 87 22.48 -2.36 16.81
N GLY A 88 22.45 -1.14 16.25
CA GLY A 88 23.09 -0.81 14.99
C GLY A 88 22.36 -1.28 13.73
N LEU A 89 21.12 -1.78 13.85
CA LEU A 89 20.30 -2.09 12.70
C LEU A 89 19.80 -0.80 12.05
N HIS A 90 19.96 -0.68 10.73
CA HIS A 90 19.46 0.42 9.93
C HIS A 90 18.10 0.06 9.35
N ILE A 91 17.14 0.98 9.50
CA ILE A 91 15.77 0.82 9.00
C ILE A 91 15.44 2.03 8.15
N SER A 92 15.02 1.80 6.92
CA SER A 92 14.66 2.86 5.98
C SER A 92 13.38 2.55 5.23
N ALA A 93 12.73 3.60 4.73
CA ALA A 93 11.59 3.46 3.83
C ALA A 93 12.03 2.86 2.49
N ALA A 94 11.32 1.85 2.00
CA ALA A 94 11.57 1.20 0.70
C ALA A 94 10.41 1.39 -0.28
N GLY A 95 9.48 2.30 0.02
CA GLY A 95 8.32 2.60 -0.82
C GLY A 95 7.01 2.06 -0.26
N THR A 96 5.92 2.45 -0.92
CA THR A 96 4.56 2.04 -0.56
C THR A 96 3.80 1.58 -1.78
N ALA A 97 2.86 0.66 -1.60
CA ALA A 97 1.89 0.33 -2.63
C ALA A 97 0.54 0.96 -2.24
N PRO A 98 -0.05 1.80 -3.11
CA PRO A 98 -1.35 2.41 -2.85
C PRO A 98 -2.46 1.35 -2.78
N CYS A 99 -3.54 1.65 -2.08
CA CYS A 99 -4.70 0.78 -1.95
C CYS A 99 -6.01 1.58 -2.02
N PHE A 100 -7.14 0.91 -2.15
CA PHE A 100 -8.45 1.51 -1.98
C PHE A 100 -8.89 1.49 -0.52
N VAL A 101 -9.81 2.40 -0.15
CA VAL A 101 -10.41 2.38 1.20
C VAL A 101 -11.03 1.01 1.48
N GLY A 102 -10.68 0.43 2.63
CA GLY A 102 -11.11 -0.91 3.02
C GLY A 102 -10.16 -2.03 2.61
N GLU A 103 -9.28 -1.82 1.64
CA GLU A 103 -8.26 -2.78 1.21
C GLU A 103 -6.97 -2.65 2.02
N GLN A 104 -6.10 -3.65 1.87
CA GLN A 104 -4.79 -3.64 2.51
C GLN A 104 -3.77 -2.94 1.62
N GLY A 105 -3.21 -1.84 2.13
CA GLY A 105 -2.05 -1.21 1.57
C GLY A 105 -0.77 -1.77 2.15
N VAL A 106 0.33 -1.64 1.42
CA VAL A 106 1.61 -2.23 1.79
C VAL A 106 2.66 -1.15 2.00
N TYR A 107 3.26 -1.15 3.18
CA TYR A 107 4.47 -0.40 3.50
C TYR A 107 5.67 -1.31 3.37
N ARG A 108 6.63 -0.93 2.56
CA ARG A 108 7.91 -1.63 2.40
C ARG A 108 8.96 -0.95 3.25
N LEU A 109 9.63 -1.75 4.07
CA LEU A 109 10.69 -1.30 4.93
C LEU A 109 11.94 -2.10 4.62
N ARG A 110 13.06 -1.41 4.51
CA ARG A 110 14.36 -2.00 4.28
C ARG A 110 15.11 -2.05 5.58
N LEU A 111 15.50 -3.24 5.98
CA LEU A 111 16.41 -3.51 7.09
C LEU A 111 17.80 -3.75 6.52
N HIS A 112 18.80 -3.04 7.00
CA HIS A 112 20.18 -3.18 6.58
C HIS A 112 21.10 -3.37 7.78
N SER A 113 22.07 -4.27 7.64
CA SER A 113 23.10 -4.53 8.66
C SER A 113 24.49 -4.43 8.05
N ASP A 114 25.34 -3.57 8.62
CA ASP A 114 26.66 -3.28 8.06
C ASP A 114 27.65 -4.47 8.19
N THR A 115 27.71 -5.10 9.35
CA THR A 115 28.82 -6.02 9.66
C THR A 115 28.40 -7.39 10.14
N GLN A 116 27.26 -7.55 10.78
CA GLN A 116 26.86 -8.80 11.42
C GLN A 116 25.53 -9.31 10.94
N GLN A 117 25.39 -10.62 10.87
CA GLN A 117 24.09 -11.24 10.64
C GLN A 117 23.18 -11.00 11.83
N ARG A 118 21.91 -10.69 11.55
CA ARG A 118 20.85 -10.51 12.54
C ARG A 118 19.83 -11.62 12.41
N HIS A 119 19.49 -12.22 13.53
CA HIS A 119 18.59 -13.37 13.57
C HIS A 119 17.28 -13.02 14.23
N ALA A 120 16.18 -13.57 13.70
CA ALA A 120 14.86 -13.46 14.28
C ALA A 120 14.48 -12.01 14.69
N ILE A 121 14.53 -11.10 13.72
CA ILE A 121 14.05 -9.73 13.87
C ILE A 121 12.57 -9.71 13.54
N GLY A 122 11.73 -9.48 14.54
CA GLY A 122 10.30 -9.31 14.41
C GLY A 122 9.95 -7.85 14.14
N LEU A 123 9.21 -7.56 13.05
CA LEU A 123 8.74 -6.23 12.70
C LEU A 123 7.23 -6.26 12.46
N GLY A 124 6.50 -5.32 13.03
CA GLY A 124 5.04 -5.25 12.87
C GLY A 124 4.42 -3.99 13.45
N LEU A 125 3.12 -3.86 13.25
CA LEU A 125 2.32 -2.78 13.79
C LEU A 125 2.04 -2.99 15.30
N ASP A 126 1.87 -4.24 15.69
CA ASP A 126 1.56 -4.68 17.06
C ASP A 126 2.48 -5.82 17.49
N ALA A 127 2.56 -6.03 18.82
CA ALA A 127 3.33 -7.13 19.39
C ALA A 127 2.78 -8.54 19.06
N GLN A 128 1.53 -8.64 18.59
CA GLN A 128 0.88 -9.91 18.26
C GLN A 128 1.10 -10.34 16.81
N HIS A 129 1.25 -9.36 15.91
CA HIS A 129 1.40 -9.59 14.47
C HIS A 129 2.77 -9.12 14.01
N LEU A 130 3.80 -9.91 14.31
CA LEU A 130 5.17 -9.63 13.90
C LEU A 130 5.57 -10.55 12.74
N ILE A 131 6.17 -9.95 11.73
CA ILE A 131 6.82 -10.68 10.63
C ILE A 131 8.28 -10.88 11.05
N TRP A 132 8.70 -12.13 11.12
CA TRP A 132 10.04 -12.51 11.54
C TRP A 132 10.93 -12.70 10.32
N VAL A 133 12.08 -12.02 10.33
CA VAL A 133 13.05 -12.07 9.25
C VAL A 133 14.47 -12.11 9.79
N ASP A 134 15.36 -12.70 9.02
CA ASP A 134 16.80 -12.64 9.24
C ASP A 134 17.41 -11.60 8.29
N VAL A 135 18.39 -10.85 8.78
CA VAL A 135 19.11 -9.88 7.96
C VAL A 135 20.54 -10.39 7.79
N PRO A 136 20.99 -10.62 6.55
CA PRO A 136 22.35 -11.11 6.31
C PRO A 136 23.41 -10.09 6.73
N ALA A 137 24.61 -10.56 7.01
CA ALA A 137 25.75 -9.69 7.27
C ALA A 137 26.09 -8.87 6.03
N ALA A 138 26.32 -7.56 6.20
CA ALA A 138 26.58 -6.62 5.11
C ALA A 138 25.51 -6.68 4.00
N GLY A 139 24.25 -6.92 4.38
CA GLY A 139 23.16 -7.13 3.44
C GLY A 139 21.88 -6.41 3.84
N GLU A 140 20.87 -6.58 3.00
CA GLU A 140 19.56 -5.95 3.14
C GLU A 140 18.45 -6.99 3.11
N GLN A 141 17.38 -6.71 3.85
CA GLN A 141 16.13 -7.47 3.80
C GLN A 141 14.97 -6.49 3.72
N VAL A 142 14.08 -6.70 2.75
CA VAL A 142 12.84 -5.92 2.63
C VAL A 142 11.71 -6.66 3.32
N VAL A 143 10.97 -5.93 4.15
CA VAL A 143 9.79 -6.43 4.87
C VAL A 143 8.57 -5.66 4.41
N GLU A 144 7.52 -6.37 4.06
CA GLU A 144 6.24 -5.81 3.67
C GLU A 144 5.26 -5.88 4.85
N LEU A 145 4.74 -4.73 5.24
CA LEU A 145 3.74 -4.60 6.29
C LEU A 145 2.41 -4.19 5.68
N ALA A 146 1.42 -5.02 5.84
CA ALA A 146 0.07 -4.73 5.39
C ALA A 146 -0.69 -3.91 6.44
N GLN A 147 -1.38 -2.86 5.98
CA GLN A 147 -2.27 -2.05 6.79
C GLN A 147 -3.51 -1.69 6.01
N GLN A 148 -4.67 -1.74 6.66
CA GLN A 148 -5.92 -1.35 6.03
C GLN A 148 -5.98 0.15 5.77
N GLY A 149 -6.37 0.54 4.56
CA GLY A 149 -6.68 1.92 4.19
C GLY A 149 -7.99 2.35 4.88
N LEU A 150 -7.89 3.29 5.84
CA LEU A 150 -9.04 3.71 6.64
C LEU A 150 -9.82 4.84 5.99
N GLN A 151 -9.10 5.82 5.45
CA GLN A 151 -9.68 7.01 4.81
C GLN A 151 -8.86 7.34 3.58
N ARG A 152 -9.52 7.91 2.56
CA ARG A 152 -8.82 8.37 1.36
C ARG A 152 -7.85 9.51 1.66
N GLY A 153 -6.83 9.62 0.85
CA GLY A 153 -5.76 10.62 1.00
C GLY A 153 -4.46 10.00 1.49
N TRP A 154 -3.57 10.82 2.02
CA TRP A 154 -2.32 10.35 2.57
C TRP A 154 -2.53 9.77 3.98
N GLN A 155 -2.26 8.49 4.14
CA GLN A 155 -2.26 7.81 5.44
C GLN A 155 -0.82 7.58 5.88
N PRO A 156 -0.37 8.25 6.97
CA PRO A 156 0.99 8.08 7.47
C PRO A 156 1.19 6.68 8.04
N THR A 157 2.44 6.20 8.00
CA THR A 157 2.82 4.94 8.64
C THR A 157 2.61 5.07 10.16
N PRO A 158 1.85 4.16 10.78
CA PRO A 158 1.75 4.11 12.23
C PRO A 158 3.10 3.72 12.84
N ARG A 159 3.18 3.81 14.15
CA ARG A 159 4.36 3.36 14.85
C ARG A 159 4.54 1.87 14.71
N LEU A 160 5.75 1.50 14.37
CA LEU A 160 6.15 0.13 14.20
C LEU A 160 6.86 -0.37 15.44
N ARG A 161 6.59 -1.59 15.80
CA ARG A 161 7.32 -2.34 16.82
C ARG A 161 8.36 -3.21 16.13
N ILE A 162 9.59 -3.14 16.63
CA ILE A 162 10.65 -4.06 16.27
C ILE A 162 11.10 -4.80 17.54
N GLU A 163 11.28 -6.11 17.46
CA GLU A 163 11.75 -6.90 18.58
C GLU A 163 12.61 -8.07 18.14
N THR A 164 13.40 -8.58 19.07
CA THR A 164 14.12 -9.84 18.92
C THR A 164 14.15 -10.60 20.24
N ARG A 165 14.18 -11.92 20.14
CA ARG A 165 14.31 -12.84 21.27
C ARG A 165 15.52 -13.76 21.14
N PHE A 166 16.33 -13.51 20.13
CA PHE A 166 17.56 -14.28 19.92
C PHE A 166 18.58 -14.00 21.04
N PRO A 167 19.38 -15.02 21.54
CA PRO A 167 19.44 -16.38 21.03
C PRO A 167 18.51 -17.39 21.70
N PHE A 168 18.25 -17.29 23.00
CA PHE A 168 17.59 -18.34 23.78
C PHE A 168 16.14 -18.02 24.16
N GLY A 169 15.63 -16.84 23.79
CA GLY A 169 14.30 -16.40 24.17
C GLY A 169 14.14 -16.06 25.66
N LEU A 170 15.23 -15.99 26.43
CA LEU A 170 15.19 -15.61 27.85
C LEU A 170 14.87 -14.11 28.03
N PHE A 171 15.30 -13.30 27.08
CA PHE A 171 15.05 -11.86 27.06
C PHE A 171 14.43 -11.44 25.73
N VAL A 172 13.62 -10.41 25.77
CA VAL A 172 13.14 -9.71 24.60
C VAL A 172 13.75 -8.30 24.56
N ALA A 173 14.47 -7.98 23.51
CA ALA A 173 14.84 -6.62 23.19
C ALA A 173 13.84 -6.06 22.19
N TRP A 174 13.30 -4.88 22.45
CA TRP A 174 12.32 -4.27 21.58
C TRP A 174 12.50 -2.75 21.50
N SER A 175 11.99 -2.18 20.42
CA SER A 175 11.96 -0.74 20.19
C SER A 175 10.66 -0.34 19.50
N GLN A 176 10.27 0.91 19.61
CA GLN A 176 9.26 1.54 18.78
C GLN A 176 9.95 2.49 17.82
N ILE A 177 9.57 2.41 16.56
CA ILE A 177 10.12 3.24 15.48
C ILE A 177 8.99 3.96 14.76
N SER A 178 9.27 5.16 14.28
CA SER A 178 8.39 5.93 13.40
C SER A 178 9.17 6.25 12.14
N ILE A 179 8.68 5.78 11.01
CA ILE A 179 9.27 6.03 9.69
C ILE A 179 8.41 7.05 8.97
N ASP A 180 9.04 8.08 8.42
CA ASP A 180 8.37 9.10 7.63
C ASP A 180 8.06 8.57 6.23
N GLN A 181 6.93 7.88 6.15
CA GLN A 181 6.40 7.25 4.94
C GLN A 181 4.88 7.29 4.99
N SER A 182 4.25 7.54 3.84
CA SER A 182 2.80 7.59 3.73
C SER A 182 2.33 6.74 2.58
N ILE A 183 1.17 6.10 2.75
CA ILE A 183 0.49 5.39 1.67
C ILE A 183 -0.63 6.25 1.12
N LEU A 184 -0.79 6.24 -0.19
CA LEU A 184 -1.91 6.90 -0.85
C LEU A 184 -3.10 5.95 -0.88
N VAL A 185 -4.19 6.35 -0.23
CA VAL A 185 -5.43 5.58 -0.19
C VAL A 185 -6.43 6.19 -1.16
N TYR A 186 -6.85 5.40 -2.14
CA TYR A 186 -7.85 5.79 -3.14
C TYR A 186 -9.27 5.65 -2.59
N PRO A 187 -10.25 6.42 -3.10
CA PRO A 187 -11.65 6.19 -2.77
C PRO A 187 -12.09 4.77 -3.11
N GLN A 188 -12.96 4.18 -2.29
CA GLN A 188 -13.54 2.87 -2.58
C GLN A 188 -14.41 2.96 -3.82
N PRO A 189 -14.21 2.11 -4.85
CA PRO A 189 -15.08 2.11 -6.03
C PRO A 189 -16.50 1.67 -5.66
N SER A 190 -17.51 2.43 -6.10
CA SER A 190 -18.92 2.13 -5.85
C SER A 190 -19.49 1.26 -6.97
N ASN A 191 -20.18 0.19 -6.59
CA ASN A 191 -20.87 -0.68 -7.56
C ASN A 191 -22.11 -0.01 -8.18
N ASP A 192 -22.70 1.00 -7.52
CA ASP A 192 -23.88 1.72 -8.03
C ASP A 192 -23.60 2.45 -9.34
N SER A 193 -22.34 2.84 -9.59
CA SER A 193 -21.95 3.56 -10.81
C SER A 193 -21.90 2.65 -12.04
N LEU A 194 -21.65 1.38 -11.88
CA LEU A 194 -21.63 0.42 -12.99
C LEU A 194 -23.02 0.22 -13.56
N ALA A 195 -24.05 0.25 -12.73
CA ALA A 195 -25.46 0.21 -13.15
C ALA A 195 -25.85 1.44 -13.99
N MET A 196 -25.35 2.64 -13.63
CA MET A 196 -25.60 3.87 -14.40
C MET A 196 -24.89 3.89 -15.76
N ILE A 197 -23.67 3.34 -15.85
CA ILE A 197 -22.95 3.22 -17.13
C ILE A 197 -23.70 2.28 -18.08
N HIS A 198 -24.22 1.17 -17.58
CA HIS A 198 -24.99 0.22 -18.40
C HIS A 198 -26.32 0.81 -18.87
N SER A 199 -27.01 1.60 -18.05
CA SER A 199 -28.26 2.27 -18.45
C SER A 199 -27.98 3.40 -19.46
N ALA A 200 -26.94 4.19 -19.27
CA ALA A 200 -26.54 5.23 -20.23
C ALA A 200 -26.10 4.65 -21.60
N THR A 201 -25.46 3.50 -21.60
CA THR A 201 -25.08 2.81 -22.85
C THR A 201 -26.29 2.26 -23.59
N GLN A 202 -27.34 1.85 -22.88
CA GLN A 202 -28.61 1.38 -23.50
C GLN A 202 -29.44 2.54 -24.08
N ASP A 203 -29.47 3.71 -23.44
CA ASP A 203 -30.18 4.88 -23.95
C ASP A 203 -29.45 5.53 -25.15
N HIS A 204 -28.13 5.43 -25.24
CA HIS A 204 -27.35 5.94 -26.37
C HIS A 204 -27.45 5.09 -27.63
N THR A 205 -27.85 3.81 -27.55
CA THR A 205 -28.18 3.01 -28.73
C THR A 205 -29.51 3.41 -29.37
N ALA A 206 -30.37 4.12 -28.65
CA ALA A 206 -31.66 4.62 -29.18
C ALA A 206 -31.58 6.02 -29.81
N SER A 207 -30.52 6.80 -29.56
CA SER A 207 -30.38 8.18 -30.06
C SER A 207 -29.06 8.43 -30.81
N GLN A 208 -28.62 7.47 -31.64
CA GLN A 208 -27.56 7.72 -32.62
C GLN A 208 -28.05 8.68 -33.72
N GLN A 209 -28.03 9.97 -33.44
CA GLN A 209 -27.89 10.97 -34.48
C GLN A 209 -26.44 10.90 -34.95
N THR A 210 -26.24 10.24 -36.07
CA THR A 210 -25.01 10.04 -36.81
C THR A 210 -24.44 11.40 -37.24
N SER A 211 -23.51 11.98 -36.49
CA SER A 211 -22.61 13.01 -37.07
C SER A 211 -21.57 12.27 -37.92
N THR A 212 -21.86 12.20 -39.21
CA THR A 212 -21.02 11.55 -40.22
C THR A 212 -19.80 12.43 -40.47
N GLN A 213 -18.72 12.22 -39.70
CA GLN A 213 -17.40 12.67 -40.13
C GLN A 213 -16.69 11.54 -40.88
N VAL A 214 -16.27 11.85 -42.08
CA VAL A 214 -15.72 10.91 -43.07
C VAL A 214 -14.33 10.44 -42.64
N GLY A 215 -14.20 9.19 -42.20
CA GLY A 215 -12.95 8.49 -41.88
C GLY A 215 -12.56 7.43 -42.90
N VAL A 216 -11.38 6.82 -42.76
CA VAL A 216 -10.75 5.96 -43.78
C VAL A 216 -10.86 4.46 -43.53
N ASP A 217 -11.31 4.01 -42.36
CA ASP A 217 -10.97 2.65 -41.90
C ASP A 217 -12.09 1.59 -41.89
N ASP A 218 -13.38 1.93 -41.90
CA ASP A 218 -14.42 0.89 -41.89
C ASP A 218 -15.49 1.14 -43.02
N PHE A 219 -15.70 0.10 -43.84
CA PHE A 219 -16.61 0.15 -44.97
C PHE A 219 -18.06 0.00 -44.50
N GLN A 220 -18.85 1.08 -44.48
CA GLN A 220 -20.26 1.07 -44.10
C GLN A 220 -21.22 0.76 -45.26
N GLY A 221 -20.85 1.08 -46.49
CA GLY A 221 -21.75 0.88 -47.61
C GLY A 221 -21.36 1.65 -48.86
N LEU A 222 -22.18 1.51 -49.89
CA LEU A 222 -22.07 2.22 -51.14
C LEU A 222 -23.21 3.23 -51.27
N THR A 223 -22.90 4.49 -51.47
CA THR A 223 -23.89 5.55 -51.74
C THR A 223 -23.72 6.11 -53.13
N ALA A 224 -24.79 6.59 -53.75
CA ALA A 224 -24.73 7.22 -55.08
C ALA A 224 -23.85 8.48 -55.05
N TRP A 225 -22.96 8.61 -56.01
CA TRP A 225 -22.07 9.75 -56.15
C TRP A 225 -22.86 11.06 -56.36
N GLN A 226 -22.46 12.13 -55.72
CA GLN A 226 -23.00 13.47 -55.89
C GLN A 226 -21.91 14.44 -56.36
N ALA A 227 -22.32 15.48 -57.09
CA ALA A 227 -21.39 16.50 -57.59
C ALA A 227 -20.68 17.20 -56.41
N GLY A 228 -19.35 17.04 -56.31
CA GLY A 228 -18.50 17.52 -55.23
C GLY A 228 -17.75 16.42 -54.48
N ASP A 229 -18.11 15.15 -54.67
CA ASP A 229 -17.46 14.04 -54.02
C ASP A 229 -16.13 13.65 -54.67
N SER A 230 -15.17 13.24 -53.87
CA SER A 230 -13.83 12.84 -54.32
C SER A 230 -13.85 11.55 -55.14
N LEU A 231 -13.37 11.60 -56.39
CA LEU A 231 -13.24 10.46 -57.31
C LEU A 231 -12.34 9.32 -56.76
N ARG A 232 -11.48 9.60 -55.79
CA ARG A 232 -10.62 8.58 -55.13
C ARG A 232 -11.40 7.54 -54.36
N ARG A 233 -12.64 7.84 -53.97
CA ARG A 233 -13.50 6.95 -53.17
C ARG A 233 -14.51 6.19 -54.00
N VAL A 234 -14.50 6.34 -55.33
CA VAL A 234 -15.42 5.69 -56.24
C VAL A 234 -15.13 4.18 -56.28
N HIS A 235 -16.20 3.38 -56.18
CA HIS A 235 -16.15 1.93 -56.33
C HIS A 235 -16.17 1.55 -57.80
N TRP A 236 -15.04 1.63 -58.49
CA TRP A 236 -14.87 1.41 -59.93
C TRP A 236 -15.41 0.04 -60.41
N LYS A 237 -15.39 -0.96 -59.54
CA LYS A 237 -15.91 -2.28 -59.87
C LYS A 237 -17.45 -2.34 -59.99
N ALA A 238 -18.17 -1.46 -59.31
CA ALA A 238 -19.63 -1.33 -59.45
C ALA A 238 -19.99 -0.57 -60.74
N TRP A 239 -19.23 0.47 -61.05
CA TRP A 239 -19.40 1.22 -62.27
C TRP A 239 -19.16 0.39 -63.54
N SER A 240 -18.13 -0.47 -63.55
CA SER A 240 -17.88 -1.40 -64.69
C SER A 240 -18.98 -2.45 -64.89
N LYS A 241 -19.84 -2.69 -63.86
CA LYS A 241 -21.01 -3.57 -63.92
C LYS A 241 -22.32 -2.86 -64.24
N GLY A 242 -22.28 -1.56 -64.62
CA GLY A 242 -23.46 -0.77 -64.99
C GLY A 242 -24.35 -0.35 -63.79
N GLN A 243 -23.85 -0.44 -62.59
CA GLN A 243 -24.60 -0.09 -61.36
C GLN A 243 -24.54 1.38 -60.95
N GLY A 244 -24.00 2.27 -61.82
CA GLY A 244 -23.84 3.69 -61.56
C GLY A 244 -22.58 4.02 -60.77
N LEU A 245 -22.30 5.34 -60.59
CA LEU A 245 -21.17 5.81 -59.79
C LEU A 245 -21.53 5.72 -58.28
N LEU A 246 -20.91 4.76 -57.65
CA LEU A 246 -21.06 4.52 -56.21
C LEU A 246 -19.79 4.90 -55.42
N ILE A 247 -19.94 5.54 -54.27
CA ILE A 247 -18.84 5.93 -53.35
C ILE A 247 -18.83 4.98 -52.17
N LYS A 248 -17.62 4.56 -51.77
CA LYS A 248 -17.38 3.86 -50.53
C LYS A 248 -17.49 4.84 -49.38
N GLN A 249 -18.47 4.62 -48.50
CA GLN A 249 -18.52 5.31 -47.19
C GLN A 249 -17.72 4.54 -46.18
N PHE A 250 -16.76 5.25 -45.58
CA PHE A 250 -15.98 4.75 -44.43
C PHE A 250 -16.40 5.53 -43.20
N SER A 251 -16.70 4.87 -42.12
CA SER A 251 -16.86 5.48 -40.82
C SER A 251 -15.56 5.39 -40.05
N GLN A 252 -15.09 6.49 -39.54
CA GLN A 252 -14.08 6.49 -38.51
C GLN A 252 -14.83 6.42 -37.19
N GLN A 253 -14.74 5.29 -36.49
CA GLN A 253 -15.08 5.27 -35.08
C GLN A 253 -14.02 6.11 -34.34
N GLN A 254 -14.22 7.44 -34.29
CA GLN A 254 -13.56 8.22 -33.28
C GLN A 254 -14.05 7.67 -31.94
N GLY A 255 -13.15 7.03 -31.21
CA GLY A 255 -13.44 6.63 -29.85
C GLY A 255 -14.00 7.83 -29.11
N GLN A 256 -15.26 7.78 -28.74
CA GLN A 256 -15.94 8.88 -28.06
C GLN A 256 -15.16 9.21 -26.81
N GLU A 257 -14.53 10.39 -26.78
CA GLU A 257 -13.83 10.89 -25.60
C GLU A 257 -14.81 10.94 -24.43
N GLN A 258 -14.61 10.10 -23.46
CA GLN A 258 -15.50 10.05 -22.30
C GLN A 258 -15.08 11.12 -21.30
N ARG A 259 -16.04 11.99 -20.95
CA ARG A 259 -15.83 13.03 -19.93
C ARG A 259 -16.46 12.61 -18.63
N LEU A 260 -15.62 12.50 -17.60
CA LEU A 260 -16.01 12.22 -16.22
C LEU A 260 -16.03 13.54 -15.46
N ASP A 261 -17.23 14.05 -15.15
CA ASP A 261 -17.39 15.33 -14.48
C ASP A 261 -18.01 15.11 -13.08
N PHE A 262 -17.31 15.63 -12.06
CA PHE A 262 -17.77 15.58 -10.68
C PHE A 262 -19.13 16.26 -10.48
N ASN A 263 -19.44 17.33 -11.22
CA ASN A 263 -20.67 18.11 -11.07
C ASN A 263 -21.90 17.42 -11.67
N GLN A 264 -21.70 16.45 -12.57
CA GLN A 264 -22.81 15.70 -13.16
C GLN A 264 -23.33 14.60 -12.23
N LEU A 265 -22.57 14.25 -11.19
CA LEU A 265 -22.97 13.22 -10.25
C LEU A 265 -23.76 13.79 -9.08
N THR A 266 -24.73 13.03 -8.58
CA THR A 266 -25.57 13.40 -7.45
C THR A 266 -25.14 12.72 -6.15
N GLY A 267 -25.31 13.38 -5.02
CA GLY A 267 -24.99 12.83 -3.69
C GLY A 267 -23.88 13.59 -2.98
N GLY A 268 -23.43 13.07 -1.84
CA GLY A 268 -22.32 13.63 -1.05
C GLY A 268 -20.98 13.50 -1.77
N VAL A 269 -20.00 14.30 -1.35
CA VAL A 269 -18.65 14.33 -1.96
C VAL A 269 -18.02 12.95 -2.03
N GLU A 270 -18.03 12.19 -0.94
CA GLU A 270 -17.44 10.86 -0.88
C GLU A 270 -18.09 9.88 -1.86
N ARG A 271 -19.43 9.91 -1.96
CA ARG A 271 -20.17 9.07 -2.90
C ARG A 271 -19.83 9.42 -4.35
N ARG A 272 -19.77 10.71 -4.70
CA ARG A 272 -19.38 11.15 -6.04
C ARG A 272 -17.96 10.68 -6.40
N LEU A 273 -17.01 10.80 -5.47
CA LEU A 273 -15.64 10.35 -5.67
C LEU A 273 -15.54 8.82 -5.84
N SER A 274 -16.34 8.07 -5.08
CA SER A 274 -16.45 6.61 -5.21
C SER A 274 -17.01 6.19 -6.57
N MET A 275 -18.02 6.93 -7.06
CA MET A 275 -18.60 6.71 -8.39
C MET A 275 -17.59 7.03 -9.51
N LEU A 276 -16.88 8.18 -9.42
CA LEU A 276 -15.84 8.53 -10.37
C LEU A 276 -14.69 7.53 -10.35
N CYS A 277 -14.32 7.05 -9.18
CA CYS A 277 -13.29 6.02 -9.04
C CYS A 277 -13.65 4.74 -9.81
N ALA A 278 -14.89 4.25 -9.66
CA ALA A 278 -15.36 3.08 -10.40
C ALA A 278 -15.43 3.34 -11.92
N GLN A 279 -15.86 4.53 -12.35
CA GLN A 279 -15.88 4.92 -13.76
C GLN A 279 -14.47 4.97 -14.36
N VAL A 280 -13.51 5.59 -13.64
CA VAL A 280 -12.09 5.62 -14.06
C VAL A 280 -11.53 4.21 -14.23
N LEU A 281 -11.80 3.31 -13.29
CA LEU A 281 -11.34 1.92 -13.36
C LEU A 281 -11.97 1.18 -14.55
N HIS A 282 -13.26 1.36 -14.77
CA HIS A 282 -13.99 0.72 -15.87
C HIS A 282 -13.47 1.18 -17.23
N ILE A 283 -13.37 2.52 -17.45
CA ILE A 283 -12.91 3.06 -18.72
C ILE A 283 -11.43 2.74 -18.96
N ALA A 284 -10.60 2.81 -17.93
CA ALA A 284 -9.19 2.42 -18.05
C ALA A 284 -9.01 0.96 -18.46
N ALA A 285 -9.94 0.06 -18.09
CA ALA A 285 -9.94 -1.33 -18.53
C ALA A 285 -10.30 -1.50 -20.00
N THR A 286 -11.11 -0.58 -20.60
CA THR A 286 -11.44 -0.61 -22.02
C THR A 286 -10.35 0.02 -22.91
N GLY A 287 -9.37 0.71 -22.33
CA GLY A 287 -8.29 1.37 -23.04
C GLY A 287 -8.69 2.64 -23.81
N GLN A 288 -9.92 3.12 -23.63
CA GLN A 288 -10.40 4.33 -24.28
C GLN A 288 -9.83 5.60 -23.63
N PRO A 289 -9.57 6.67 -24.39
CA PRO A 289 -9.17 7.94 -23.83
C PRO A 289 -10.33 8.60 -23.07
N TYR A 290 -10.02 9.19 -21.91
CA TYR A 290 -11.00 9.90 -21.07
C TYR A 290 -10.41 11.12 -20.42
N THR A 291 -11.28 12.06 -20.05
CA THR A 291 -10.95 13.28 -19.33
C THR A 291 -11.67 13.29 -18.00
N LEU A 292 -10.92 13.51 -16.91
CA LEU A 292 -11.47 13.70 -15.56
C LEU A 292 -11.52 15.18 -15.22
N SER A 293 -12.70 15.70 -14.89
CA SER A 293 -12.95 17.07 -14.46
C SER A 293 -13.36 17.12 -13.00
N LEU A 294 -12.54 17.78 -12.17
CA LEU A 294 -12.80 18.03 -10.75
C LEU A 294 -12.95 19.52 -10.52
N PRO A 295 -13.83 19.96 -9.58
CA PRO A 295 -13.97 21.37 -9.24
C PRO A 295 -12.63 21.94 -8.75
N ASN A 296 -12.33 23.17 -9.16
CA ASN A 296 -11.12 23.91 -8.79
C ASN A 296 -9.79 23.26 -9.21
N GLN A 297 -9.82 22.34 -10.17
CA GLN A 297 -8.62 21.74 -10.76
C GLN A 297 -8.71 21.79 -12.29
N SER A 298 -7.56 21.85 -12.98
CA SER A 298 -7.51 21.71 -14.42
C SER A 298 -7.97 20.30 -14.84
N PRO A 299 -8.74 20.15 -15.92
CA PRO A 299 -9.14 18.84 -16.42
C PRO A 299 -7.91 17.96 -16.71
N LEU A 300 -7.97 16.70 -16.30
CA LEU A 300 -6.93 15.71 -16.55
C LEU A 300 -7.30 14.89 -17.79
N GLY A 301 -6.56 15.06 -18.87
CA GLY A 301 -6.78 14.35 -20.13
C GLY A 301 -7.08 15.31 -21.30
N PRO A 302 -7.49 14.79 -22.48
CA PRO A 302 -7.79 13.38 -22.75
C PRO A 302 -6.54 12.50 -22.85
N ALA A 303 -6.53 11.36 -22.16
CA ALA A 303 -5.45 10.38 -22.25
C ALA A 303 -5.95 8.97 -21.86
N ALA A 304 -5.16 7.95 -22.18
CA ALA A 304 -5.41 6.55 -21.83
C ALA A 304 -4.15 5.93 -21.19
N GLY A 305 -4.32 4.73 -20.63
CA GLY A 305 -3.20 3.94 -20.09
C GLY A 305 -3.01 4.04 -18.58
N ALA A 306 -2.05 3.25 -18.08
CA ALA A 306 -1.84 3.05 -16.64
C ALA A 306 -1.41 4.32 -15.90
N GLU A 307 -0.57 5.14 -16.53
CA GLU A 307 -0.09 6.39 -15.94
C GLU A 307 -1.22 7.42 -15.78
N HIS A 308 -2.07 7.56 -16.81
CA HIS A 308 -3.23 8.44 -16.73
C HIS A 308 -4.21 7.99 -15.65
N ARG A 309 -4.48 6.67 -15.57
CA ARG A 309 -5.29 6.08 -14.51
C ARG A 309 -4.75 6.42 -13.12
N GLN A 310 -3.44 6.27 -12.91
CA GLN A 310 -2.82 6.61 -11.62
C GLN A 310 -2.94 8.09 -11.29
N ARG A 311 -2.75 8.98 -12.26
CA ARG A 311 -2.94 10.43 -12.08
C ARG A 311 -4.37 10.77 -11.69
N CYS A 312 -5.36 10.20 -12.36
CA CYS A 312 -6.77 10.40 -12.04
C CYS A 312 -7.13 9.86 -10.65
N LEU A 313 -6.72 8.63 -10.29
CA LEU A 313 -6.95 8.07 -8.97
C LEU A 313 -6.28 8.90 -7.85
N ARG A 314 -5.07 9.40 -8.10
CA ARG A 314 -4.39 10.31 -7.18
C ARG A 314 -5.15 11.62 -6.97
N ALA A 315 -5.66 12.22 -8.05
CA ALA A 315 -6.46 13.44 -7.96
C ALA A 315 -7.75 13.21 -7.16
N LEU A 316 -8.44 12.08 -7.37
CA LEU A 316 -9.62 11.69 -6.60
C LEU A 316 -9.31 11.47 -5.11
N ALA A 317 -8.18 10.84 -4.81
CA ALA A 317 -7.74 10.60 -3.43
C ALA A 317 -7.46 11.90 -2.67
N LEU A 318 -6.86 12.87 -3.32
CA LEU A 318 -6.43 14.13 -2.71
C LEU A 318 -7.49 15.25 -2.77
N TYR A 319 -8.58 15.04 -3.49
CA TYR A 319 -9.64 16.06 -3.60
C TYR A 319 -10.29 16.36 -2.25
N GLY A 320 -10.08 17.59 -1.72
CA GLY A 320 -10.64 18.00 -0.41
C GLY A 320 -10.15 17.18 0.79
N ALA A 321 -9.09 16.38 0.63
CA ALA A 321 -8.43 15.73 1.76
C ALA A 321 -7.59 16.77 2.53
N PRO A 322 -7.56 16.73 3.86
CA PRO A 322 -6.60 17.55 4.62
C PRO A 322 -5.18 17.13 4.24
N VAL A 323 -4.34 18.14 4.00
CA VAL A 323 -2.91 17.97 3.68
C VAL A 323 -2.15 17.53 4.91
#